data_f94a7ee4ae414bd2bdc8d1980f88ab36
#
_entry.id   f94a7ee4ae414bd2bdc8d1980f88ab36
#
_cell.length_a   1.000
_cell.length_b   1.000
_cell.length_c   1.000
_cell.angle_alpha   90.00
_cell.angle_beta   90.00
_cell.angle_gamma   90.00
#
_symmetry.space_group_name_H-M   'P 1'
#
loop_
_entity.id
_entity.type
_entity.pdbx_description
1 polymer ?
#
loop_
_entity_poly.entity_id
_entity_poly.type
_entity_poly.pdbx_seq_one_letter_code
_entity_poly.pdbx_strand_id
1 'polypeptide(L)'
;MANSKVVDPDYPGGERLSNEELKQKVISETPVEQTTKKAQEYKFPVETIELPSKGLLYPAGSGLAAGKVDVKYMTAKEEDILTSQNLIKNGTVIDRLLRSLIVTPINYNDLLVGDKNAIMVAARILAYGKEYKVELTDPNSGEKQEEVVDLTLFDYKEFSGEGITQGENRFSFKLPASKRTIEFRLLCHGDEQSVQDELKRQKKSFKGGFAGVKPELSTRLRKMIL
;
A
#
# COMPACT_ATOMS: atom_id res chain seq x y z
N MET A 1 45.69 -31.63 34.30
CA MET A 1 45.23 -30.40 35.01
C MET A 1 43.83 -30.65 35.49
N ALA A 2 43.61 -30.68 36.80
CA ALA A 2 42.36 -31.14 37.41
C ALA A 2 41.24 -30.12 37.23
N ASN A 3 40.10 -30.59 36.73
CA ASN A 3 38.88 -29.80 36.56
C ASN A 3 38.20 -29.70 37.94
N SER A 4 38.31 -28.57 38.62
CA SER A 4 37.68 -28.33 39.92
C SER A 4 36.18 -28.16 39.73
N LYS A 5 35.37 -29.09 40.21
CA LYS A 5 33.90 -28.99 40.30
C LYS A 5 33.58 -27.95 41.37
N VAL A 6 32.95 -26.85 40.96
CA VAL A 6 32.39 -25.86 41.89
C VAL A 6 30.99 -26.35 42.30
N VAL A 7 30.85 -26.71 43.58
CA VAL A 7 29.56 -27.12 44.17
C VAL A 7 28.93 -25.86 44.77
N ASP A 8 27.67 -25.58 44.42
CA ASP A 8 26.90 -24.48 44.99
C ASP A 8 26.35 -24.92 46.37
N PRO A 9 26.63 -24.18 47.47
CA PRO A 9 26.25 -24.62 48.81
C PRO A 9 24.76 -24.54 49.14
N ASP A 10 23.98 -23.85 48.32
CA ASP A 10 22.54 -23.65 48.58
C ASP A 10 21.61 -24.64 47.85
N TYR A 11 22.12 -25.64 47.13
CA TYR A 11 21.31 -26.66 46.46
C TYR A 11 21.86 -28.07 46.71
N PRO A 12 21.42 -28.74 47.79
CA PRO A 12 21.86 -30.10 48.06
C PRO A 12 21.14 -31.10 47.15
N GLY A 13 21.82 -31.63 46.14
CA GLY A 13 21.38 -32.85 45.49
C GLY A 13 21.29 -32.90 43.96
N GLY A 14 21.97 -32.01 43.22
CA GLY A 14 21.98 -32.10 41.76
C GLY A 14 23.39 -31.99 41.18
N GLU A 15 23.91 -33.04 40.58
CA GLU A 15 25.08 -32.92 39.69
C GLU A 15 24.74 -31.97 38.53
N ARG A 16 25.46 -30.85 38.41
CA ARG A 16 25.34 -29.99 37.23
C ARG A 16 25.87 -30.72 36.01
N LEU A 17 24.98 -31.04 35.12
CA LEU A 17 25.30 -31.55 33.79
C LEU A 17 26.14 -30.53 33.02
N SER A 18 27.12 -31.00 32.28
CA SER A 18 27.89 -30.13 31.39
C SER A 18 26.97 -29.53 30.29
N ASN A 19 27.38 -28.41 29.69
CA ASN A 19 26.61 -27.78 28.60
C ASN A 19 26.37 -28.73 27.40
N GLU A 20 27.23 -29.72 27.22
CA GLU A 20 27.06 -30.73 26.17
C GLU A 20 26.05 -31.80 26.56
N GLU A 21 26.03 -32.23 27.82
CA GLU A 21 25.02 -33.17 28.34
C GLU A 21 23.64 -32.55 28.42
N LEU A 22 23.52 -31.23 28.75
CA LEU A 22 22.30 -30.47 28.68
C LEU A 22 21.77 -30.35 27.26
N LYS A 23 22.65 -30.11 26.28
CA LYS A 23 22.24 -30.06 24.86
C LYS A 23 21.75 -31.42 24.35
N GLN A 24 22.43 -32.52 24.74
CA GLN A 24 22.01 -33.88 24.36
C GLN A 24 20.67 -34.25 25.01
N LYS A 25 20.46 -33.87 26.28
CA LYS A 25 19.20 -34.16 27.00
C LYS A 25 18.04 -33.38 26.41
N VAL A 26 18.22 -32.09 26.03
CA VAL A 26 17.20 -31.27 25.36
C VAL A 26 16.84 -31.83 23.96
N ILE A 27 17.84 -32.38 23.25
CA ILE A 27 17.60 -33.01 21.94
C ILE A 27 16.89 -34.35 22.05
N SER A 28 17.12 -35.12 23.14
CA SER A 28 16.53 -36.45 23.33
C SER A 28 15.15 -36.44 24.02
N GLU A 29 14.81 -35.38 24.75
CA GLU A 29 13.56 -35.26 25.50
C GLU A 29 12.49 -34.41 24.79
N THR A 30 12.80 -33.79 23.64
CA THR A 30 11.78 -33.19 22.79
C THR A 30 11.25 -34.24 21.82
N PRO A 31 10.04 -34.79 22.03
CA PRO A 31 9.36 -35.49 20.97
C PRO A 31 9.10 -34.45 19.90
N VAL A 32 9.82 -34.56 18.78
CA VAL A 32 9.41 -33.86 17.56
C VAL A 32 8.12 -34.55 17.09
N GLU A 33 7.02 -34.32 17.80
CA GLU A 33 5.74 -34.39 17.17
C GLU A 33 5.72 -33.33 16.08
N GLN A 34 6.08 -33.76 14.89
CA GLN A 34 5.68 -33.07 13.68
C GLN A 34 4.13 -33.11 13.62
N THR A 35 3.49 -32.35 14.50
CA THR A 35 2.18 -31.84 14.24
C THR A 35 2.34 -30.87 13.10
N THR A 36 2.33 -31.38 11.88
CA THR A 36 1.80 -30.66 10.73
C THR A 36 0.34 -30.32 11.07
N LYS A 37 0.13 -29.39 12.01
CA LYS A 37 -1.08 -28.60 12.04
C LYS A 37 -1.07 -27.94 10.69
N LYS A 38 -1.85 -28.45 9.73
CA LYS A 38 -2.36 -27.68 8.60
C LYS A 38 -2.77 -26.37 9.24
N ALA A 39 -2.04 -25.29 8.96
CA ALA A 39 -2.45 -23.97 9.37
C ALA A 39 -3.88 -23.86 8.84
N GLN A 40 -4.86 -23.82 9.72
CA GLN A 40 -6.20 -23.46 9.34
C GLN A 40 -6.04 -22.12 8.68
N GLU A 41 -6.24 -22.07 7.38
CA GLU A 41 -6.25 -20.84 6.60
C GLU A 41 -7.37 -20.00 7.19
N TYR A 42 -7.00 -19.14 8.12
CA TYR A 42 -7.94 -18.22 8.73
C TYR A 42 -8.35 -17.24 7.63
N LYS A 43 -9.49 -17.51 7.02
CA LYS A 43 -10.07 -16.61 6.02
C LYS A 43 -10.52 -15.35 6.73
N PHE A 44 -9.73 -14.30 6.62
CA PHE A 44 -10.15 -12.98 7.07
C PHE A 44 -11.43 -12.57 6.32
N PRO A 45 -12.38 -11.91 6.99
CA PRO A 45 -13.50 -11.32 6.29
C PRO A 45 -12.97 -10.32 5.25
N VAL A 46 -13.56 -10.37 4.07
CA VAL A 46 -13.20 -9.51 2.92
C VAL A 46 -14.43 -8.75 2.46
N GLU A 47 -14.21 -7.57 1.91
CA GLU A 47 -15.22 -6.76 1.25
C GLU A 47 -14.81 -6.55 -0.20
N THR A 48 -15.77 -6.69 -1.11
CA THR A 48 -15.54 -6.49 -2.54
C THR A 48 -15.78 -5.04 -2.91
N ILE A 49 -14.75 -4.35 -3.41
CA ILE A 49 -14.77 -2.95 -3.81
C ILE A 49 -14.86 -2.86 -5.32
N GLU A 50 -15.82 -2.10 -5.82
CA GLU A 50 -15.93 -1.79 -7.24
C GLU A 50 -14.93 -0.69 -7.63
N LEU A 51 -14.26 -0.89 -8.76
CA LEU A 51 -13.28 0.06 -9.28
C LEU A 51 -13.96 1.10 -10.19
N PRO A 52 -13.66 2.40 -10.05
CA PRO A 52 -14.17 3.45 -10.92
C PRO A 52 -13.93 3.21 -12.41
N SER A 53 -12.81 2.57 -12.77
CA SER A 53 -12.48 2.18 -14.15
C SER A 53 -13.36 1.05 -14.70
N LYS A 54 -14.16 0.39 -13.85
CA LYS A 54 -14.95 -0.82 -14.18
C LYS A 54 -14.10 -1.93 -14.80
N GLY A 55 -12.77 -1.89 -14.61
CA GLY A 55 -11.84 -2.86 -15.17
C GLY A 55 -11.53 -2.69 -16.66
N LEU A 56 -12.19 -1.76 -17.36
CA LEU A 56 -12.14 -1.63 -18.82
C LEU A 56 -10.73 -1.31 -19.37
N LEU A 57 -9.92 -0.61 -18.58
CA LEU A 57 -8.59 -0.15 -18.99
C LEU A 57 -7.48 -1.17 -18.71
N TYR A 58 -7.82 -2.31 -18.09
CA TYR A 58 -6.87 -3.36 -17.78
C TYR A 58 -6.94 -4.51 -18.77
N PRO A 59 -5.80 -5.13 -19.11
CA PRO A 59 -5.77 -6.31 -19.97
C PRO A 59 -6.65 -7.44 -19.44
N ALA A 60 -7.33 -8.17 -20.32
CA ALA A 60 -8.30 -9.22 -19.96
C ALA A 60 -7.74 -10.32 -19.03
N GLY A 61 -6.42 -10.55 -19.02
CA GLY A 61 -5.76 -11.50 -18.11
C GLY A 61 -5.36 -10.92 -16.74
N SER A 62 -5.62 -9.63 -16.49
CA SER A 62 -5.33 -8.99 -15.21
C SER A 62 -6.42 -9.29 -14.19
N GLY A 63 -6.04 -9.51 -12.91
CA GLY A 63 -7.00 -9.59 -11.82
C GLY A 63 -7.86 -8.33 -11.64
N LEU A 64 -7.43 -7.19 -12.21
CA LEU A 64 -8.15 -5.92 -12.20
C LEU A 64 -9.21 -5.80 -13.31
N ALA A 65 -9.15 -6.67 -14.33
CA ALA A 65 -10.07 -6.63 -15.46
C ALA A 65 -11.53 -6.95 -15.07
N ALA A 66 -11.72 -7.61 -13.93
CA ALA A 66 -13.04 -7.87 -13.36
C ALA A 66 -13.76 -6.59 -12.87
N GLY A 67 -13.05 -5.46 -12.78
CA GLY A 67 -13.58 -4.19 -12.27
C GLY A 67 -13.87 -4.19 -10.76
N LYS A 68 -13.39 -5.20 -10.05
CA LYS A 68 -13.61 -5.40 -8.61
C LYS A 68 -12.35 -5.93 -7.95
N VAL A 69 -12.17 -5.60 -6.68
CA VAL A 69 -11.04 -6.05 -5.86
C VAL A 69 -11.53 -6.42 -4.47
N ASP A 70 -11.09 -7.57 -3.97
CA ASP A 70 -11.37 -7.97 -2.60
C ASP A 70 -10.33 -7.40 -1.65
N VAL A 71 -10.80 -6.74 -0.62
CA VAL A 71 -10.00 -6.10 0.42
C VAL A 71 -10.38 -6.67 1.77
N LYS A 72 -9.40 -7.13 2.54
CA LYS A 72 -9.62 -7.62 3.90
C LYS A 72 -9.75 -6.47 4.89
N TYR A 73 -10.42 -6.70 5.99
CA TYR A 73 -10.45 -5.77 7.11
C TYR A 73 -9.07 -5.61 7.74
N MET A 74 -8.80 -4.42 8.26
CA MET A 74 -7.54 -4.13 8.95
C MET A 74 -7.41 -4.95 10.23
N THR A 75 -6.19 -5.40 10.51
CA THR A 75 -5.80 -6.07 11.74
C THR A 75 -4.69 -5.28 12.43
N ALA A 76 -4.27 -5.70 13.63
CA ALA A 76 -3.15 -5.08 14.33
C ALA A 76 -1.87 -4.99 13.47
N LYS A 77 -1.66 -5.94 12.55
CA LYS A 77 -0.53 -5.92 11.61
C LYS A 77 -0.56 -4.71 10.68
N GLU A 78 -1.74 -4.36 10.18
CA GLU A 78 -1.93 -3.20 9.32
C GLU A 78 -1.83 -1.88 10.10
N GLU A 79 -2.26 -1.86 11.36
CA GLU A 79 -2.04 -0.74 12.28
C GLU A 79 -0.54 -0.50 12.53
N ASP A 80 0.25 -1.56 12.71
CA ASP A 80 1.71 -1.47 12.84
C ASP A 80 2.35 -0.85 11.59
N ILE A 81 1.82 -1.14 10.39
CA ILE A 81 2.27 -0.50 9.15
C ILE A 81 1.99 1.00 9.19
N LEU A 82 0.77 1.41 9.59
CA LEU A 82 0.37 2.82 9.64
C LEU A 82 1.20 3.63 10.64
N THR A 83 1.58 3.05 11.76
CA THR A 83 2.35 3.72 12.83
C THR A 83 3.86 3.64 12.61
N SER A 84 4.33 2.92 11.60
CA SER A 84 5.76 2.75 11.30
C SER A 84 6.41 4.06 10.84
N GLN A 85 7.23 4.66 11.72
CA GLN A 85 7.94 5.91 11.47
C GLN A 85 8.83 5.86 10.22
N ASN A 86 9.44 4.71 9.95
CA ASN A 86 10.28 4.53 8.76
C ASN A 86 9.48 4.57 7.46
N LEU A 87 8.32 3.93 7.41
CA LEU A 87 7.45 3.94 6.24
C LEU A 87 6.84 5.32 6.01
N ILE A 88 6.47 6.03 7.10
CA ILE A 88 5.95 7.41 7.04
C ILE A 88 7.00 8.35 6.47
N LYS A 89 8.24 8.33 7.01
CA LYS A 89 9.35 9.17 6.53
C LYS A 89 9.70 8.91 5.06
N ASN A 90 9.58 7.66 4.62
CA ASN A 90 9.85 7.29 3.23
C ASN A 90 8.66 7.57 2.28
N GLY A 91 7.48 7.93 2.81
CA GLY A 91 6.26 8.14 2.05
C GLY A 91 5.67 6.87 1.42
N THR A 92 6.01 5.68 1.96
CA THR A 92 5.61 4.38 1.41
C THR A 92 4.55 3.66 2.24
N VAL A 93 4.08 4.29 3.30
CA VAL A 93 3.15 3.68 4.27
C VAL A 93 1.85 3.21 3.62
N ILE A 94 1.22 4.07 2.80
CA ILE A 94 -0.05 3.77 2.14
C ILE A 94 0.10 2.62 1.13
N ASP A 95 1.16 2.63 0.34
CA ASP A 95 1.41 1.55 -0.63
C ASP A 95 1.65 0.21 0.06
N ARG A 96 2.36 0.23 1.19
CA ARG A 96 2.59 -0.97 2.00
C ARG A 96 1.29 -1.48 2.63
N LEU A 97 0.46 -0.57 3.11
CA LEU A 97 -0.86 -0.87 3.66
C LEU A 97 -1.77 -1.50 2.62
N LEU A 98 -1.98 -0.85 1.48
CA LEU A 98 -2.86 -1.35 0.42
C LEU A 98 -2.41 -2.70 -0.13
N ARG A 99 -1.10 -2.92 -0.31
CA ARG A 99 -0.55 -4.24 -0.68
C ARG A 99 -0.82 -5.32 0.37
N SER A 100 -0.97 -4.96 1.64
CA SER A 100 -1.33 -5.91 2.71
C SER A 100 -2.82 -6.18 2.76
N LEU A 101 -3.65 -5.21 2.39
CA LEU A 101 -5.12 -5.30 2.47
C LEU A 101 -5.73 -6.00 1.25
N ILE A 102 -5.18 -5.78 0.04
CA ILE A 102 -5.71 -6.36 -1.19
C ILE A 102 -5.44 -7.86 -1.21
N VAL A 103 -6.51 -8.65 -1.31
CA VAL A 103 -6.47 -10.12 -1.35
C VAL A 103 -6.46 -10.64 -2.79
N THR A 104 -7.17 -9.96 -3.68
CA THR A 104 -7.17 -10.29 -5.11
C THR A 104 -5.74 -10.30 -5.67
N PRO A 105 -5.30 -11.36 -6.36
CA PRO A 105 -3.96 -11.41 -6.94
C PRO A 105 -3.84 -10.41 -8.10
N ILE A 106 -3.19 -9.29 -7.84
CA ILE A 106 -2.97 -8.21 -8.81
C ILE A 106 -1.50 -7.81 -8.85
N ASN A 107 -1.06 -7.27 -10.00
CA ASN A 107 0.16 -6.49 -10.03
C ASN A 107 -0.16 -5.05 -9.59
N TYR A 108 0.22 -4.71 -8.37
CA TYR A 108 -0.07 -3.41 -7.77
C TYR A 108 0.50 -2.22 -8.58
N ASN A 109 1.57 -2.44 -9.34
CA ASN A 109 2.17 -1.38 -10.15
C ASN A 109 1.29 -0.98 -11.34
N ASP A 110 0.42 -1.89 -11.80
CA ASP A 110 -0.50 -1.65 -12.92
C ASP A 110 -1.79 -0.96 -12.45
N LEU A 111 -2.01 -0.86 -11.14
CA LEU A 111 -3.20 -0.24 -10.57
C LEU A 111 -3.26 1.24 -10.94
N LEU A 112 -4.34 1.65 -11.62
CA LEU A 112 -4.59 3.05 -11.99
C LEU A 112 -4.70 3.93 -10.73
N VAL A 113 -4.21 5.15 -10.82
CA VAL A 113 -4.22 6.10 -9.69
C VAL A 113 -5.65 6.35 -9.17
N GLY A 114 -6.63 6.45 -10.07
CA GLY A 114 -8.05 6.62 -9.69
C GLY A 114 -8.58 5.43 -8.88
N ASP A 115 -8.32 4.22 -9.36
CA ASP A 115 -8.76 2.98 -8.69
C ASP A 115 -8.04 2.80 -7.34
N LYS A 116 -6.75 3.12 -7.28
CA LYS A 116 -5.98 3.13 -6.02
C LYS A 116 -6.61 4.06 -4.98
N ASN A 117 -7.04 5.26 -5.40
CA ASN A 117 -7.68 6.21 -4.50
C ASN A 117 -9.03 5.69 -3.99
N ALA A 118 -9.82 5.04 -4.85
CA ALA A 118 -11.07 4.41 -4.45
C ALA A 118 -10.86 3.31 -3.40
N ILE A 119 -9.88 2.43 -3.62
CA ILE A 119 -9.52 1.37 -2.66
C ILE A 119 -9.05 1.99 -1.34
N MET A 120 -8.27 3.09 -1.38
CA MET A 120 -7.79 3.78 -0.18
C MET A 120 -8.94 4.35 0.65
N VAL A 121 -9.92 5.01 0.01
CA VAL A 121 -11.11 5.56 0.68
C VAL A 121 -11.95 4.42 1.28
N ALA A 122 -12.19 3.36 0.52
CA ALA A 122 -12.93 2.19 1.01
C ALA A 122 -12.21 1.52 2.19
N ALA A 123 -10.90 1.32 2.12
CA ALA A 123 -10.11 0.77 3.23
C ALA A 123 -10.20 1.66 4.48
N ARG A 124 -10.23 2.99 4.31
CA ARG A 124 -10.42 3.94 5.43
C ARG A 124 -11.80 3.80 6.07
N ILE A 125 -12.86 3.65 5.24
CA ILE A 125 -14.24 3.45 5.73
C ILE A 125 -14.34 2.13 6.48
N LEU A 126 -13.78 1.05 5.94
CA LEU A 126 -13.80 -0.29 6.56
C LEU A 126 -13.07 -0.33 7.91
N ALA A 127 -11.99 0.45 8.06
CA ALA A 127 -11.17 0.45 9.27
C ALA A 127 -11.73 1.35 10.38
N TYR A 128 -12.24 2.54 10.03
CA TYR A 128 -12.52 3.60 11.00
C TYR A 128 -13.92 4.20 10.84
N GLY A 129 -14.74 3.64 9.97
CA GLY A 129 -16.08 4.16 9.68
C GLY A 129 -16.08 5.31 8.67
N LYS A 130 -17.28 5.73 8.30
CA LYS A 130 -17.53 6.69 7.22
C LYS A 130 -17.24 8.16 7.57
N GLU A 131 -17.29 8.50 8.85
CA GLU A 131 -17.08 9.87 9.29
C GLU A 131 -15.59 10.22 9.30
N TYR A 132 -15.26 11.33 8.64
CA TYR A 132 -13.90 11.85 8.56
C TYR A 132 -13.87 13.30 9.03
N LYS A 133 -13.23 13.51 10.18
CA LYS A 133 -13.05 14.85 10.73
C LYS A 133 -11.93 15.58 10.01
N VAL A 134 -12.21 16.78 9.53
CA VAL A 134 -11.27 17.64 8.83
C VAL A 134 -11.24 19.02 9.52
N GLU A 135 -10.06 19.61 9.60
CA GLU A 135 -9.89 20.99 10.02
C GLU A 135 -9.77 21.86 8.76
N LEU A 136 -10.74 22.70 8.51
CA LEU A 136 -10.74 23.65 7.41
C LEU A 136 -10.31 25.02 7.93
N THR A 137 -9.47 25.71 7.15
CA THR A 137 -9.10 27.09 7.42
C THR A 137 -9.83 27.99 6.42
N ASP A 138 -10.67 28.89 6.89
CA ASP A 138 -11.32 29.87 6.02
C ASP A 138 -10.25 30.77 5.37
N PRO A 139 -10.17 30.82 4.03
CA PRO A 139 -9.18 31.62 3.34
C PRO A 139 -9.35 33.14 3.54
N ASN A 140 -10.54 33.60 3.97
CA ASN A 140 -10.83 35.02 4.17
C ASN A 140 -10.57 35.47 5.61
N SER A 141 -11.03 34.70 6.61
CA SER A 141 -10.89 35.05 8.04
C SER A 141 -9.65 34.45 8.67
N GLY A 142 -9.10 33.36 8.12
CA GLY A 142 -8.02 32.57 8.74
C GLY A 142 -8.48 31.73 9.93
N GLU A 143 -9.77 31.69 10.22
CA GLU A 143 -10.33 30.90 11.31
C GLU A 143 -10.32 29.41 10.95
N LYS A 144 -10.06 28.58 11.95
CA LYS A 144 -10.08 27.12 11.83
C LYS A 144 -11.43 26.59 12.29
N GLN A 145 -12.05 25.79 11.46
CA GLN A 145 -13.32 25.14 11.72
C GLN A 145 -13.17 23.63 11.55
N GLU A 146 -13.67 22.87 12.52
CA GLU A 146 -13.77 21.41 12.37
C GLU A 146 -15.06 21.05 11.65
N GLU A 147 -14.94 20.25 10.61
CA GLU A 147 -16.07 19.67 9.89
C GLU A 147 -15.99 18.16 9.84
N VAL A 148 -17.16 17.51 9.75
CA VAL A 148 -17.25 16.05 9.58
C VAL A 148 -17.73 15.76 8.19
N VAL A 149 -16.89 15.10 7.40
CA VAL A 149 -17.20 14.68 6.04
C VAL A 149 -17.61 13.22 6.05
N ASP A 150 -18.76 12.89 5.48
CA ASP A 150 -19.16 11.51 5.23
C ASP A 150 -18.49 11.00 3.95
N LEU A 151 -17.54 10.07 4.09
CA LEU A 151 -16.77 9.53 2.96
C LEU A 151 -17.62 8.70 1.98
N THR A 152 -18.81 8.24 2.38
CA THR A 152 -19.72 7.51 1.50
C THR A 152 -20.43 8.42 0.49
N LEU A 153 -20.40 9.73 0.73
CA LEU A 153 -20.97 10.72 -0.20
C LEU A 153 -20.02 11.09 -1.33
N PHE A 154 -18.76 10.59 -1.31
CA PHE A 154 -17.87 10.76 -2.45
C PHE A 154 -18.36 9.94 -3.62
N ASP A 155 -18.94 10.63 -4.59
CA ASP A 155 -19.37 10.05 -5.83
C ASP A 155 -18.23 10.09 -6.85
N TYR A 156 -18.14 9.05 -7.66
CA TYR A 156 -17.19 9.00 -8.76
C TYR A 156 -17.87 9.54 -10.01
N LYS A 157 -17.15 10.39 -10.74
CA LYS A 157 -17.62 10.77 -12.07
C LYS A 157 -17.81 9.50 -12.90
N GLU A 158 -19.01 9.30 -13.39
CA GLU A 158 -19.33 8.12 -14.20
C GLU A 158 -18.38 8.01 -15.40
N PHE A 159 -17.76 6.84 -15.49
CA PHE A 159 -16.96 6.46 -16.62
C PHE A 159 -17.83 5.64 -17.58
N SER A 160 -18.29 6.25 -18.67
CA SER A 160 -19.21 5.59 -19.61
C SER A 160 -18.55 4.40 -20.32
N GLY A 161 -17.25 4.46 -20.54
CA GLY A 161 -16.50 3.44 -21.29
C GLY A 161 -16.85 3.38 -22.79
N GLU A 162 -17.67 4.31 -23.29
CA GLU A 162 -18.04 4.33 -24.69
C GLU A 162 -16.82 4.53 -25.60
N GLY A 163 -16.68 3.69 -26.60
CA GLY A 163 -15.59 3.74 -27.57
C GLY A 163 -14.24 3.26 -27.04
N ILE A 164 -14.19 2.65 -25.84
CA ILE A 164 -12.97 2.09 -25.28
C ILE A 164 -12.92 0.59 -25.51
N THR A 165 -11.81 0.12 -26.07
CA THR A 165 -11.51 -1.30 -26.20
C THR A 165 -10.99 -1.84 -24.87
N GLN A 166 -11.47 -3.00 -24.44
CA GLN A 166 -11.01 -3.64 -23.22
C GLN A 166 -9.47 -3.78 -23.22
N GLY A 167 -8.84 -3.28 -22.17
CA GLY A 167 -7.38 -3.33 -22.01
C GLY A 167 -6.62 -2.19 -22.68
N GLU A 168 -7.29 -1.29 -23.35
CA GLU A 168 -6.66 -0.17 -24.04
C GLU A 168 -6.75 1.12 -23.19
N ASN A 169 -5.64 1.41 -22.50
CA ASN A 169 -5.48 2.67 -21.76
C ASN A 169 -4.89 3.74 -22.67
N ARG A 170 -5.67 4.16 -23.66
CA ARG A 170 -5.27 5.15 -24.68
C ARG A 170 -6.43 6.05 -25.03
N PHE A 171 -6.20 7.34 -25.01
CA PHE A 171 -7.20 8.37 -25.28
C PHE A 171 -6.63 9.40 -26.24
N SER A 172 -7.50 10.04 -27.03
CA SER A 172 -7.13 11.14 -27.89
C SER A 172 -7.84 12.42 -27.44
N PHE A 173 -7.13 13.55 -27.50
CA PHE A 173 -7.66 14.86 -27.18
C PHE A 173 -7.14 15.91 -28.14
N LYS A 174 -8.07 16.72 -28.69
CA LYS A 174 -7.73 17.84 -29.56
C LYS A 174 -7.52 19.09 -28.73
N LEU A 175 -6.29 19.61 -28.74
CA LEU A 175 -5.92 20.81 -27.99
C LEU A 175 -6.70 22.04 -28.51
N PRO A 176 -7.33 22.84 -27.63
CA PRO A 176 -8.21 23.93 -28.05
C PRO A 176 -7.44 25.07 -28.75
N ALA A 177 -6.23 25.39 -28.33
CA ALA A 177 -5.44 26.47 -28.90
C ALA A 177 -4.73 26.05 -30.18
N SER A 178 -3.89 25.00 -30.12
CA SER A 178 -3.03 24.56 -31.24
C SER A 178 -3.77 23.70 -32.27
N LYS A 179 -5.02 23.25 -31.99
CA LYS A 179 -5.81 22.31 -32.79
C LYS A 179 -5.12 20.97 -33.08
N ARG A 180 -3.96 20.70 -32.46
CA ARG A 180 -3.26 19.41 -32.57
C ARG A 180 -3.98 18.35 -31.75
N THR A 181 -4.02 17.14 -32.27
CA THR A 181 -4.49 15.96 -31.52
C THR A 181 -3.29 15.37 -30.79
N ILE A 182 -3.46 15.13 -29.50
CA ILE A 182 -2.51 14.39 -28.68
C ILE A 182 -3.14 13.07 -28.26
N GLU A 183 -2.32 12.05 -28.12
CA GLU A 183 -2.70 10.79 -27.50
C GLU A 183 -2.12 10.74 -26.10
N PHE A 184 -2.91 10.22 -25.16
CA PHE A 184 -2.48 10.12 -23.77
C PHE A 184 -3.06 8.87 -23.10
N ARG A 185 -2.48 8.48 -21.99
CA ARG A 185 -2.93 7.38 -21.13
C ARG A 185 -3.08 7.83 -19.69
N LEU A 186 -3.91 7.13 -18.94
CA LEU A 186 -4.00 7.33 -17.49
C LEU A 186 -2.78 6.70 -16.81
N LEU A 187 -2.29 7.37 -15.77
CA LEU A 187 -1.14 6.90 -15.00
C LEU A 187 -1.53 5.77 -14.06
N CYS A 188 -0.67 4.76 -13.99
CA CYS A 188 -0.72 3.73 -12.98
C CYS A 188 0.23 4.02 -11.82
N HIS A 189 0.17 3.19 -10.77
CA HIS A 189 1.04 3.33 -9.60
C HIS A 189 2.53 3.28 -9.96
N GLY A 190 2.94 2.40 -10.88
CA GLY A 190 4.33 2.31 -11.34
C GLY A 190 4.82 3.59 -12.03
N ASP A 191 3.93 4.27 -12.76
CA ASP A 191 4.26 5.57 -13.35
C ASP A 191 4.48 6.64 -12.28
N GLU A 192 3.59 6.70 -11.26
CA GLU A 192 3.75 7.62 -10.13
C GLU A 192 5.07 7.40 -9.39
N GLN A 193 5.47 6.16 -9.17
CA GLN A 193 6.78 5.85 -8.60
C GLN A 193 7.92 6.35 -9.49
N SER A 194 7.85 6.12 -10.80
CA SER A 194 8.81 6.64 -11.77
C SER A 194 8.92 8.17 -11.73
N VAL A 195 7.79 8.87 -11.64
CA VAL A 195 7.74 10.35 -11.50
C VAL A 195 8.44 10.78 -10.22
N GLN A 196 8.14 10.14 -9.10
CA GLN A 196 8.75 10.46 -7.80
C GLN A 196 10.28 10.25 -7.82
N ASP A 197 10.75 9.19 -8.44
CA ASP A 197 12.17 8.89 -8.54
C ASP A 197 12.89 9.88 -9.47
N GLU A 198 12.25 10.28 -10.56
CA GLU A 198 12.77 11.32 -11.46
C GLU A 198 12.88 12.66 -10.74
N LEU A 199 11.84 13.07 -10.00
CA LEU A 199 11.86 14.29 -9.20
C LEU A 199 12.94 14.27 -8.11
N LYS A 200 13.15 13.13 -7.45
CA LYS A 200 14.24 12.96 -6.47
C LYS A 200 15.62 13.10 -7.12
N ARG A 201 15.83 12.53 -8.32
CA ARG A 201 17.08 12.66 -9.08
C ARG A 201 17.32 14.11 -9.50
N GLN A 202 16.29 14.77 -10.03
CA GLN A 202 16.36 16.17 -10.43
C GLN A 202 16.72 17.08 -9.24
N LYS A 203 16.09 16.90 -8.06
CA LYS A 203 16.43 17.64 -6.83
C LYS A 203 17.90 17.45 -6.41
N LYS A 204 18.47 16.25 -6.57
CA LYS A 204 19.88 15.98 -6.25
C LYS A 204 20.86 16.61 -7.25
N SER A 205 20.48 16.66 -8.53
CA SER A 205 21.34 17.23 -9.60
C SER A 205 21.42 18.75 -9.55
N PHE A 206 20.35 19.42 -9.14
CA PHE A 206 20.31 20.88 -9.03
C PHE A 206 20.74 21.33 -7.62
N LYS A 207 22.03 21.60 -7.41
CA LYS A 207 22.60 22.08 -6.14
C LYS A 207 21.99 23.39 -5.62
N GLY A 208 21.23 24.14 -6.44
CA GLY A 208 20.58 25.42 -6.10
C GLY A 208 19.06 25.34 -5.92
N GLY A 209 18.46 24.17 -6.01
CA GLY A 209 17.01 24.02 -6.07
C GLY A 209 16.41 24.55 -7.38
N PHE A 210 15.18 24.14 -7.69
CA PHE A 210 14.43 24.77 -8.79
C PHE A 210 13.90 26.12 -8.29
N ALA A 211 14.62 27.20 -8.47
CA ALA A 211 14.24 28.55 -8.05
C ALA A 211 12.72 28.82 -8.25
N GLY A 212 11.87 28.34 -7.34
CA GLY A 212 10.40 28.46 -7.36
C GLY A 212 9.65 27.57 -8.36
N VAL A 213 10.28 26.81 -9.23
CA VAL A 213 9.62 25.95 -10.22
C VAL A 213 9.49 24.52 -9.68
N LYS A 214 8.25 24.00 -9.66
CA LYS A 214 7.97 22.60 -9.31
C LYS A 214 7.73 21.81 -10.61
N PRO A 215 8.69 20.98 -11.09
CA PRO A 215 8.57 20.27 -12.38
C PRO A 215 7.66 19.05 -12.31
N GLU A 216 6.88 18.90 -11.24
CA GLU A 216 6.04 17.74 -11.01
C GLU A 216 4.97 17.56 -12.11
N LEU A 217 4.25 18.64 -12.43
CA LEU A 217 3.22 18.62 -13.46
C LEU A 217 3.80 18.25 -14.84
N SER A 218 4.88 18.89 -15.23
CA SER A 218 5.53 18.63 -16.53
C SER A 218 6.09 17.21 -16.61
N THR A 219 6.61 16.67 -15.51
CA THR A 219 7.11 15.30 -15.44
C THR A 219 5.95 14.29 -15.55
N ARG A 220 4.81 14.54 -14.89
CA ARG A 220 3.60 13.72 -15.04
C ARG A 220 3.05 13.76 -16.46
N LEU A 221 2.88 14.95 -17.04
CA LEU A 221 2.40 15.10 -18.42
C LEU A 221 3.28 14.36 -19.42
N ARG A 222 4.61 14.39 -19.26
CA ARG A 222 5.55 13.64 -20.11
C ARG A 222 5.33 12.12 -20.03
N LYS A 223 4.88 11.61 -18.88
CA LYS A 223 4.56 10.18 -18.71
C LYS A 223 3.16 9.81 -19.24
N MET A 224 2.25 10.79 -19.30
CA MET A 224 0.89 10.59 -19.82
C MET A 224 0.82 10.64 -21.34
N ILE A 225 1.53 11.57 -21.97
CA ILE A 225 1.51 11.78 -23.43
C ILE A 225 2.30 10.65 -24.12
N LEU A 226 1.70 10.08 -25.16
CA LEU A 226 2.22 8.96 -25.97
C LEU A 226 2.90 9.47 -27.23
#